data_99ad19907a2c00653845d5ed29600096
#
_entry.id   99ad19907a2c00653845d5ed29600096
#
_cell.length_a   1.000
_cell.length_b   1.000
_cell.length_c   1.000
_cell.angle_alpha   90.00
_cell.angle_beta   90.00
_cell.angle_gamma   90.00
#
_symmetry.space_group_name_H-M   'P 1'
#
loop_
_entity.id
_entity.type
_entity.pdbx_description
1 polymer ?
#
loop_
_entity_poly.entity_id
_entity_poly.type
_entity_poly.pdbx_seq_one_letter_code
_entity_poly.pdbx_strand_id
1 'polypeptide(L)'
;ICGAISQYNNKEAVKGPANYLSLLVNRARMEGFVVMDYAAQFAAAGQEMAGWMAKGQLKSKEDIVEGLETFPETLMKLFSGENFGKLVLKV
;
A
#
# COMPACT_ATOMS: atom_id res chain seq x y z
N ILE A 1 4.24 -5.48 8.55
CA ILE A 1 2.93 -4.82 8.36
C ILE A 1 3.20 -3.35 8.14
N CYS A 2 2.72 -2.80 7.02
CA CYS A 2 2.98 -1.41 6.64
C CYS A 2 1.72 -0.51 6.68
N GLY A 3 0.55 -1.07 6.85
CA GLY A 3 -0.72 -0.36 6.88
C GLY A 3 -1.90 -1.30 7.03
N ALA A 4 -3.07 -0.75 7.22
CA ALA A 4 -4.30 -1.51 7.44
C ALA A 4 -5.53 -0.78 6.90
N ILE A 5 -5.45 -0.25 5.66
CA ILE A 5 -6.51 0.58 5.07
C ILE A 5 -7.88 -0.12 5.05
N SER A 6 -7.90 -1.44 4.90
CA SER A 6 -9.13 -2.24 4.97
C SER A 6 -9.83 -2.18 6.34
N GLN A 7 -9.16 -1.67 7.37
CA GLN A 7 -9.66 -1.60 8.74
C GLN A 7 -9.96 -0.16 9.19
N TYR A 8 -9.54 0.88 8.44
CA TYR A 8 -9.62 2.28 8.90
C TYR A 8 -11.04 2.77 9.18
N ASN A 9 -12.02 2.25 8.45
CA ASN A 9 -13.43 2.62 8.62
C ASN A 9 -14.23 1.65 9.50
N ASN A 10 -13.57 0.65 10.09
CA ASN A 10 -14.25 -0.29 10.97
C ASN A 10 -14.64 0.40 12.29
N LYS A 11 -15.89 0.20 12.70
CA LYS A 11 -16.40 0.63 14.00
C LYS A 11 -16.14 -0.39 15.11
N GLU A 12 -15.77 -1.61 14.72
CA GLU A 12 -15.45 -2.71 15.63
C GLU A 12 -13.94 -2.80 15.84
N ALA A 13 -13.52 -3.61 16.81
CA ALA A 13 -12.11 -3.89 17.02
C ALA A 13 -11.46 -4.49 15.75
N VAL A 14 -10.25 -4.03 15.46
CA VAL A 14 -9.47 -4.54 14.32
C VAL A 14 -9.21 -6.04 14.51
N LYS A 15 -9.53 -6.83 13.48
CA LYS A 15 -9.30 -8.27 13.46
C LYS A 15 -8.00 -8.58 12.76
N GLY A 16 -7.14 -9.34 13.40
CA GLY A 16 -5.92 -9.88 12.81
C GLY A 16 -6.20 -11.06 11.88
N PRO A 17 -5.16 -11.58 11.20
CA PRO A 17 -5.30 -12.73 10.32
C PRO A 17 -5.72 -13.97 11.13
N ALA A 18 -6.75 -14.68 10.67
CA ALA A 18 -7.27 -15.87 11.35
C ALA A 18 -6.26 -17.01 11.41
N ASN A 19 -5.30 -17.01 10.49
CA ASN A 19 -4.27 -18.05 10.37
C ASN A 19 -2.92 -17.67 11.03
N TYR A 20 -2.90 -16.73 11.98
CA TYR A 20 -1.66 -16.25 12.61
C TYR A 20 -0.82 -17.38 13.26
N LEU A 21 -1.45 -18.49 13.67
CA LEU A 21 -0.76 -19.65 14.20
C LEU A 21 0.19 -20.32 13.18
N SER A 22 0.03 -20.02 11.89
CA SER A 22 1.00 -20.41 10.85
C SER A 22 2.40 -19.88 11.13
N LEU A 23 2.51 -18.75 11.84
CA LEU A 23 3.79 -18.18 12.26
C LEU A 23 4.55 -19.17 13.19
N LEU A 24 3.86 -19.81 14.12
CA LEU A 24 4.43 -20.79 15.03
C LEU A 24 4.95 -22.02 14.26
N VAL A 25 4.10 -22.61 13.43
CA VAL A 25 4.40 -23.84 12.69
C VAL A 25 5.59 -23.63 11.74
N ASN A 26 5.62 -22.48 11.06
CA ASN A 26 6.66 -22.14 10.07
C ASN A 26 7.86 -21.42 10.69
N ARG A 27 7.88 -21.19 12.02
CA ARG A 27 8.92 -20.40 12.69
C ARG A 27 9.14 -19.04 12.03
N ALA A 28 8.07 -18.45 11.51
CA ALA A 28 8.07 -17.17 10.83
C ALA A 28 7.89 -16.02 11.81
N ARG A 29 8.16 -14.80 11.34
CA ARG A 29 7.99 -13.55 12.09
C ARG A 29 7.06 -12.61 11.32
N MET A 30 6.19 -11.93 12.03
CA MET A 30 5.39 -10.84 11.53
C MET A 30 5.70 -9.59 12.36
N GLU A 31 6.08 -8.51 11.71
CA GLU A 31 6.55 -7.29 12.35
C GLU A 31 5.90 -6.07 11.70
N GLY A 32 5.61 -5.04 12.50
CA GLY A 32 5.15 -3.74 12.01
C GLY A 32 6.32 -2.80 11.81
N PHE A 33 6.18 -1.85 10.88
CA PHE A 33 7.09 -0.74 10.74
C PHE A 33 6.34 0.50 10.21
N VAL A 34 6.91 1.66 10.47
CA VAL A 34 6.45 2.94 9.91
C VAL A 34 7.50 3.41 8.91
N VAL A 35 7.08 3.69 7.68
CA VAL A 35 8.01 4.06 6.60
C VAL A 35 8.86 5.30 6.93
N MET A 36 8.33 6.23 7.75
CA MET A 36 9.03 7.45 8.15
C MET A 36 10.28 7.19 9.01
N ASP A 37 10.37 6.02 9.67
CA ASP A 37 11.57 5.62 10.41
C ASP A 37 12.79 5.44 9.49
N TYR A 38 12.53 5.28 8.19
CA TYR A 38 13.52 5.10 7.14
C TYR A 38 13.76 6.35 6.29
N ALA A 39 13.28 7.53 6.72
CA ALA A 39 13.33 8.76 5.94
C ALA A 39 14.73 9.12 5.42
N ALA A 40 15.76 8.85 6.21
CA ALA A 40 17.16 9.09 5.80
C ALA A 40 17.60 8.25 4.58
N GLN A 41 16.89 7.17 4.28
CA GLN A 41 17.21 6.26 3.18
C GLN A 41 16.39 6.54 1.90
N PHE A 42 15.41 7.46 1.94
CA PHE A 42 14.48 7.69 0.83
C PHE A 42 15.17 8.08 -0.48
N ALA A 43 16.18 8.93 -0.40
CA ALA A 43 16.91 9.37 -1.61
C ALA A 43 17.63 8.18 -2.28
N ALA A 44 18.35 7.39 -1.49
CA ALA A 44 19.08 6.22 -2.01
C ALA A 44 18.11 5.15 -2.56
N ALA A 45 17.05 4.85 -1.82
CA ALA A 45 16.02 3.90 -2.25
C ALA A 45 15.32 4.36 -3.54
N GLY A 46 15.02 5.66 -3.65
CA GLY A 46 14.41 6.23 -4.86
C GLY A 46 15.30 6.07 -6.09
N GLN A 47 16.61 6.34 -5.96
CA GLN A 47 17.58 6.14 -7.04
C GLN A 47 17.68 4.67 -7.46
N GLU A 48 17.71 3.76 -6.51
CA GLU A 48 17.80 2.33 -6.79
C GLU A 48 16.54 1.82 -7.50
N MET A 49 15.35 2.20 -7.01
CA MET A 49 14.07 1.86 -7.66
C MET A 49 13.95 2.44 -9.07
N ALA A 50 14.40 3.69 -9.30
CA ALA A 50 14.45 4.29 -10.62
C ALA A 50 15.36 3.50 -11.56
N GLY A 51 16.50 3.02 -11.07
CA GLY A 51 17.40 2.14 -11.82
C GLY A 51 16.73 0.82 -12.21
N TRP A 52 15.96 0.21 -11.31
CA TRP A 52 15.22 -1.01 -11.63
C TRP A 52 14.08 -0.78 -12.63
N MET A 53 13.40 0.35 -12.54
CA MET A 53 12.36 0.74 -13.51
C MET A 53 12.96 0.94 -14.91
N ALA A 54 14.09 1.65 -14.99
CA ALA A 54 14.79 1.87 -16.28
C ALA A 54 15.23 0.55 -16.95
N LYS A 55 15.54 -0.47 -16.15
CA LYS A 55 15.91 -1.80 -16.63
C LYS A 55 14.71 -2.74 -16.85
N GLY A 56 13.49 -2.27 -16.61
CA GLY A 56 12.27 -3.10 -16.68
C GLY A 56 12.16 -4.16 -15.60
N GLN A 57 13.00 -4.11 -14.57
CA GLN A 57 12.98 -5.05 -13.42
C GLN A 57 11.91 -4.71 -12.40
N LEU A 58 11.52 -3.44 -12.33
CA LEU A 58 10.41 -2.95 -11.51
C LEU A 58 9.37 -2.31 -12.43
N LYS A 59 8.12 -2.70 -12.27
CA LYS A 59 6.98 -2.15 -13.02
C LYS A 59 6.05 -1.43 -12.06
N SER A 60 5.58 -0.26 -12.45
CA SER A 60 4.47 0.43 -11.79
C SER A 60 3.15 0.12 -12.50
N LYS A 61 2.07 0.29 -11.76
CA LYS A 61 0.71 0.23 -12.28
C LYS A 61 -0.10 1.33 -11.62
N GLU A 62 -0.66 2.18 -12.44
CA GLU A 62 -1.54 3.28 -12.02
C GLU A 62 -2.98 3.00 -12.47
N ASP A 63 -3.93 3.34 -11.62
CA ASP A 63 -5.35 3.45 -11.92
C ASP A 63 -5.68 4.95 -11.92
N ILE A 64 -5.83 5.54 -13.11
CA ILE A 64 -5.97 6.98 -13.28
C ILE A 64 -7.44 7.31 -13.50
N VAL A 65 -7.99 8.17 -12.64
CA VAL A 65 -9.35 8.74 -12.78
C VAL A 65 -9.21 10.23 -13.09
N GLU A 66 -9.94 10.73 -14.09
CA GLU A 66 -9.88 12.12 -14.51
C GLU A 66 -11.02 12.94 -13.90
N GLY A 67 -10.72 14.20 -13.58
CA GLY A 67 -11.67 15.22 -13.12
C GLY A 67 -11.75 15.32 -11.59
N LEU A 68 -11.54 16.54 -11.08
CA LEU A 68 -11.58 16.82 -9.64
C LEU A 68 -12.97 16.53 -9.04
N GLU A 69 -14.02 16.68 -9.82
CA GLU A 69 -15.40 16.39 -9.42
C GLU A 69 -15.62 14.92 -9.05
N THR A 70 -14.78 14.01 -9.54
CA THR A 70 -14.86 12.57 -9.24
C THR A 70 -14.14 12.19 -7.95
N PHE A 71 -13.56 13.16 -7.22
CA PHE A 71 -12.76 12.89 -6.03
C PHE A 71 -13.47 12.04 -4.96
N PRO A 72 -14.74 12.32 -4.59
CA PRO A 72 -15.41 11.54 -3.55
C PRO A 72 -15.53 10.05 -3.90
N GLU A 73 -15.95 9.76 -5.12
CA GLU A 73 -16.12 8.38 -5.62
C GLU A 73 -14.74 7.70 -5.79
N THR A 74 -13.76 8.43 -6.29
CA THR A 74 -12.39 7.96 -6.45
C THR A 74 -11.77 7.60 -5.10
N LEU A 75 -11.99 8.42 -4.07
CA LEU A 75 -11.52 8.12 -2.71
C LEU A 75 -12.16 6.83 -2.17
N MET A 76 -13.45 6.62 -2.43
CA MET A 76 -14.15 5.42 -1.96
C MET A 76 -13.59 4.13 -2.57
N LYS A 77 -13.05 4.16 -3.78
CA LYS A 77 -12.37 3.01 -4.39
C LYS A 77 -11.22 2.46 -3.55
N LEU A 78 -10.51 3.32 -2.81
CA LEU A 78 -9.44 2.88 -1.91
C LEU A 78 -9.97 2.00 -0.76
N PHE A 79 -11.16 2.29 -0.28
CA PHE A 79 -11.77 1.57 0.84
C PHE A 79 -12.51 0.32 0.39
N SER A 80 -13.06 0.31 -0.83
CA SER A 80 -13.70 -0.87 -1.43
C SER A 80 -12.70 -1.84 -2.04
N GLY A 81 -11.46 -1.39 -2.32
CA GLY A 81 -10.43 -2.21 -2.97
C GLY A 81 -10.67 -2.41 -4.48
N GLU A 82 -11.44 -1.53 -5.12
CA GLU A 82 -11.74 -1.62 -6.55
C GLU A 82 -10.61 -1.14 -7.45
N ASN A 83 -9.67 -0.34 -6.90
CA ASN A 83 -8.53 0.12 -7.67
C ASN A 83 -7.49 -0.98 -7.89
N PHE A 84 -6.85 -0.95 -9.05
CA PHE A 84 -5.74 -1.84 -9.37
C PHE A 84 -4.44 -1.06 -9.57
N GLY A 85 -3.56 -1.12 -8.56
CA GLY A 85 -2.33 -0.35 -8.51
C GLY A 85 -2.48 0.98 -7.77
N LYS A 86 -1.63 1.96 -8.09
CA LYS A 86 -1.66 3.30 -7.47
C LYS A 86 -2.85 4.09 -8.01
N LEU A 87 -3.83 4.35 -7.17
CA LEU A 87 -4.94 5.23 -7.53
C LEU A 87 -4.46 6.69 -7.61
N VAL A 88 -4.71 7.32 -8.74
CA VAL A 88 -4.29 8.70 -9.05
C VAL A 88 -5.49 9.47 -9.58
N LEU A 89 -5.79 10.61 -8.98
CA LEU A 89 -6.75 11.56 -9.53
C LEU A 89 -5.99 12.60 -10.36
N LYS A 90 -6.33 12.68 -11.64
CA LYS A 90 -5.80 13.70 -12.53
C LYS A 90 -6.76 14.89 -12.54
N VAL A 91 -6.27 16.05 -12.13
CA VAL A 91 -6.97 17.33 -12.08
C VAL A 91 -6.62 18.20 -13.29
#